data_944384255477b95c0f00d2ccd2da5214
#
_entry.id   944384255477b95c0f00d2ccd2da5214
#
_cell.length_a   1.000
_cell.length_b   1.000
_cell.length_c   1.000
_cell.angle_alpha   90.00
_cell.angle_beta   90.00
_cell.angle_gamma   90.00
#
_symmetry.space_group_name_H-M   'P 1'
#
loop_
_entity.id
_entity.type
_entity.pdbx_description
1 polymer ?
#
loop_
_entity_poly.entity_id
_entity_poly.type
_entity_poly.pdbx_seq_one_letter_code
_entity_poly.pdbx_strand_id
1 'polypeptide(L)'
;MIPRVIHFINIGTREFLFFHYIVVRMARAVNPDFEIMLHYTDEPGGQWWEKAKSHCTMNKVEYIDEIFGNKIKNPAHVADVIRLEVLKEIGGIY
;
A
#
# COMPACT_ATOMS: atom_id res chain seq x y z
N MET A 1 -21.81 4.87 2.72
CA MET A 1 -20.79 5.84 2.29
C MET A 1 -19.43 5.17 2.23
N ILE A 2 -18.72 5.35 1.14
CA ILE A 2 -17.36 4.81 1.01
C ILE A 2 -16.41 5.72 1.80
N PRO A 3 -15.59 5.17 2.72
CA PRO A 3 -14.61 5.98 3.43
C PRO A 3 -13.66 6.71 2.48
N ARG A 4 -13.24 7.92 2.85
CA ARG A 4 -12.32 8.72 2.04
C ARG A 4 -10.87 8.32 2.31
N VAL A 5 -10.53 7.09 1.91
CA VAL A 5 -9.21 6.52 2.10
C VAL A 5 -8.72 5.98 0.76
N ILE A 6 -7.50 6.34 0.38
CA ILE A 6 -6.83 5.80 -0.81
C ILE A 6 -5.71 4.89 -0.32
N HIS A 7 -5.68 3.67 -0.82
CA HIS A 7 -4.72 2.65 -0.40
C HIS A 7 -3.65 2.41 -1.45
N PHE A 8 -2.40 2.35 -1.00
CA PHE A 8 -1.28 1.87 -1.80
C PHE A 8 -0.65 0.68 -1.07
N ILE A 9 -0.11 -0.25 -1.83
CA ILE A 9 0.51 -1.45 -1.27
C ILE A 9 1.90 -1.65 -1.86
N ASN A 10 2.90 -1.80 -0.98
CA ASN A 10 4.27 -2.11 -1.36
C ASN A 10 4.68 -3.44 -0.71
N ILE A 11 4.92 -4.46 -1.54
CA ILE A 11 5.13 -5.83 -1.10
C ILE A 11 6.60 -6.21 -1.15
N GLY A 12 7.07 -6.88 -0.09
CA GLY A 12 8.42 -7.40 0.00
C GLY A 12 9.46 -6.31 0.07
N THR A 13 10.67 -6.62 -0.39
CA THR A 13 11.80 -5.69 -0.36
C THR A 13 11.93 -4.86 -1.62
N ARG A 14 10.85 -4.73 -2.39
CA ARG A 14 10.86 -3.95 -3.63
C ARG A 14 11.28 -2.51 -3.35
N GLU A 15 12.23 -2.04 -4.14
CA GLU A 15 12.73 -0.68 -4.02
C GLU A 15 11.62 0.34 -4.27
N PHE A 16 11.59 1.39 -3.43
CA PHE A 16 10.64 2.49 -3.57
C PHE A 16 11.31 3.60 -4.37
N LEU A 17 10.93 3.72 -5.64
CA LEU A 17 11.56 4.63 -6.58
C LEU A 17 10.89 6.00 -6.59
N PHE A 18 11.54 6.96 -7.24
CA PHE A 18 10.99 8.30 -7.45
C PHE A 18 9.59 8.24 -8.07
N PHE A 19 9.38 7.34 -9.02
CA PHE A 19 8.08 7.15 -9.67
C PHE A 19 6.99 6.83 -8.64
N HIS A 20 7.27 5.95 -7.69
CA HIS A 20 6.31 5.58 -6.65
C HIS A 20 6.00 6.78 -5.74
N TYR A 21 7.01 7.55 -5.39
CA TYR A 21 6.84 8.75 -4.60
C TYR A 21 5.94 9.77 -5.31
N ILE A 22 6.14 9.98 -6.61
CA ILE A 22 5.34 10.94 -7.40
C ILE A 22 3.87 10.52 -7.41
N VAL A 23 3.58 9.22 -7.55
CA VAL A 23 2.19 8.72 -7.52
C VAL A 23 1.52 9.06 -6.19
N VAL A 24 2.20 8.86 -5.08
CA VAL A 24 1.68 9.19 -3.75
C VAL A 24 1.46 10.70 -3.63
N ARG A 25 2.40 11.51 -4.08
CA ARG A 25 2.30 12.98 -4.02
C ARG A 25 1.14 13.48 -4.85
N MET A 26 0.92 12.92 -6.05
CA MET A 26 -0.19 13.32 -6.91
C MET A 26 -1.53 12.93 -6.29
N ALA A 27 -1.61 11.75 -5.69
CA ALA A 27 -2.82 11.33 -5.00
C ALA A 27 -3.18 12.31 -3.88
N ARG A 28 -2.19 12.74 -3.10
CA ARG A 28 -2.40 13.72 -2.02
C ARG A 28 -2.83 15.08 -2.57
N ALA A 29 -2.19 15.54 -3.64
CA ALA A 29 -2.46 16.85 -4.23
C ALA A 29 -3.87 16.92 -4.85
N VAL A 30 -4.29 15.85 -5.51
CA VAL A 30 -5.60 15.79 -6.19
C VAL A 30 -6.73 15.51 -5.21
N ASN A 31 -6.45 14.79 -4.13
CA ASN A 31 -7.45 14.37 -3.15
C ASN A 31 -7.06 14.83 -1.74
N PRO A 32 -7.04 16.15 -1.46
CA PRO A 32 -6.56 16.65 -0.18
C PRO A 32 -7.41 16.23 1.01
N ASP A 33 -8.68 15.87 0.79
CA ASP A 33 -9.59 15.44 1.84
C ASP A 33 -9.52 13.95 2.14
N PHE A 34 -8.71 13.21 1.37
CA PHE A 34 -8.58 11.77 1.56
C PHE A 34 -7.39 11.44 2.44
N GLU A 35 -7.55 10.42 3.27
CA GLU A 35 -6.42 9.80 3.94
C GLU A 35 -5.70 8.91 2.94
N ILE A 36 -4.39 9.01 2.88
CA ILE A 36 -3.56 8.14 2.04
C ILE A 36 -2.93 7.11 2.96
N MET A 37 -3.22 5.83 2.75
CA MET A 37 -2.62 4.75 3.51
C MET A 37 -1.66 3.96 2.63
N LEU A 38 -0.45 3.78 3.12
CA LEU A 38 0.57 2.97 2.44
C LEU A 38 0.81 1.70 3.27
N HIS A 39 0.33 0.59 2.76
CA HIS A 39 0.49 -0.71 3.38
C HIS A 39 1.76 -1.36 2.86
N TYR A 40 2.58 -1.90 3.75
CA TYR A 40 3.86 -2.49 3.37
C TYR A 40 4.17 -3.71 4.21
N THR A 41 4.93 -4.64 3.63
CA THR A 41 5.38 -5.83 4.35
C THR A 41 6.77 -5.62 4.95
N ASP A 42 7.68 -5.00 4.18
CA ASP A 42 9.04 -4.68 4.61
C ASP A 42 9.38 -3.27 4.17
N GLU A 43 10.10 -2.52 5.02
CA GLU A 43 10.51 -1.18 4.64
C GLU A 43 11.64 -1.22 3.61
N PRO A 44 11.42 -0.67 2.41
CA PRO A 44 12.47 -0.66 1.39
C PRO A 44 13.59 0.35 1.70
N GLY A 45 13.30 1.36 2.52
CA GLY A 45 14.27 2.41 2.79
C GLY A 45 14.49 3.36 1.62
N GLY A 46 15.50 4.21 1.73
CA GLY A 46 15.86 5.17 0.70
C GLY A 46 15.13 6.50 0.82
N GLN A 47 15.63 7.51 0.07
CA GLN A 47 15.14 8.87 0.19
C GLN A 47 13.67 9.04 -0.20
N TRP A 48 13.23 8.34 -1.23
CA TRP A 48 11.86 8.48 -1.73
C TRP A 48 10.85 7.82 -0.79
N TRP A 49 11.24 6.71 -0.16
CA TRP A 49 10.45 6.07 0.88
C TRP A 49 10.27 7.00 2.08
N GLU A 50 11.37 7.58 2.55
CA GLU A 50 11.32 8.49 3.69
C GLU A 50 10.48 9.74 3.40
N LYS A 51 10.58 10.27 2.18
CA LYS A 51 9.75 11.42 1.77
C LYS A 51 8.28 11.05 1.67
N ALA A 52 7.96 9.85 1.17
CA ALA A 52 6.58 9.40 1.05
C ALA A 52 5.91 9.23 2.41
N LYS A 53 6.67 8.83 3.43
CA LYS A 53 6.12 8.60 4.78
C LYS A 53 5.47 9.84 5.37
N SER A 54 5.92 11.02 5.01
CA SER A 54 5.33 12.27 5.52
C SER A 54 3.98 12.61 4.89
N HIS A 55 3.60 11.94 3.81
CA HIS A 55 2.37 12.21 3.07
C HIS A 55 1.29 11.14 3.23
N CYS A 56 1.58 10.08 3.95
CA CYS A 56 0.62 8.99 4.11
C CYS A 56 0.69 8.36 5.50
N THR A 57 -0.38 7.66 5.84
CA THR A 57 -0.43 6.84 7.05
C THR A 57 0.22 5.51 6.72
N MET A 58 1.25 5.14 7.47
CA MET A 58 1.99 3.92 7.24
C MET A 58 1.36 2.76 8.01
N ASN A 59 1.15 1.64 7.34
CA ASN A 59 0.58 0.46 7.95
C ASN A 59 1.36 -0.78 7.54
N LYS A 60 2.10 -1.35 8.49
CA LYS A 60 2.84 -2.58 8.25
C LYS A 60 1.90 -3.77 8.32
N VAL A 61 1.92 -4.62 7.29
CA VAL A 61 1.08 -5.82 7.22
C VAL A 61 1.95 -7.06 7.06
N GLU A 62 1.39 -8.22 7.39
CA GLU A 62 2.09 -9.48 7.21
C GLU A 62 2.08 -9.89 5.73
N TYR A 63 3.18 -10.52 5.31
CA TYR A 63 3.26 -11.07 3.97
C TYR A 63 2.41 -12.34 3.90
N ILE A 64 1.33 -12.27 3.13
CA ILE A 64 0.39 -13.38 2.97
C ILE A 64 0.74 -14.12 1.68
N ASP A 65 1.36 -15.29 1.80
CA ASP A 65 1.74 -16.09 0.64
C ASP A 65 0.99 -17.41 0.54
N GLU A 66 0.01 -17.61 1.41
CA GLU A 66 -0.79 -18.83 1.42
C GLU A 66 -2.24 -18.50 1.77
N ILE A 67 -3.18 -19.10 1.04
CA ILE A 67 -4.60 -18.95 1.31
C ILE A 67 -5.29 -20.30 1.08
N PHE A 68 -6.12 -20.71 2.05
CA PHE A 68 -6.81 -22.01 2.02
C PHE A 68 -5.85 -23.19 1.81
N GLY A 69 -4.64 -23.11 2.37
CA GLY A 69 -3.63 -24.16 2.23
C GLY A 69 -2.86 -24.15 0.92
N ASN A 70 -3.12 -23.20 0.03
CA ASN A 70 -2.45 -23.09 -1.26
C ASN A 70 -1.46 -21.94 -1.25
N LYS A 71 -0.22 -22.21 -1.63
CA LYS A 71 0.81 -21.17 -1.72
C LYS A 71 0.57 -20.24 -2.90
N ILE A 72 0.76 -18.96 -2.65
CA ILE A 72 0.67 -17.92 -3.67
C ILE A 72 2.11 -17.62 -4.12
N LYS A 73 2.44 -17.99 -5.36
CA LYS A 73 3.80 -17.85 -5.87
C LYS A 73 4.10 -16.50 -6.51
N ASN A 74 3.07 -15.85 -7.04
CA ASN A 74 3.23 -14.59 -7.76
C ASN A 74 3.03 -13.42 -6.80
N PRO A 75 4.02 -12.51 -6.64
CA PRO A 75 3.86 -11.34 -5.77
C PRO A 75 2.65 -10.46 -6.11
N ALA A 76 2.26 -10.38 -7.37
CA ALA A 76 1.07 -9.62 -7.76
C ALA A 76 -0.18 -10.22 -7.14
N HIS A 77 -0.27 -11.55 -7.04
CA HIS A 77 -1.40 -12.21 -6.40
C HIS A 77 -1.40 -11.98 -4.89
N VAL A 78 -0.22 -11.93 -4.27
CA VAL A 78 -0.10 -11.59 -2.86
C VAL A 78 -0.64 -10.18 -2.62
N ALA A 79 -0.29 -9.24 -3.47
CA ALA A 79 -0.80 -7.87 -3.37
C ALA A 79 -2.33 -7.84 -3.50
N ASP A 80 -2.90 -8.64 -4.39
CA ASP A 80 -4.35 -8.72 -4.55
C ASP A 80 -5.04 -9.22 -3.29
N VAL A 81 -4.48 -10.23 -2.61
CA VAL A 81 -5.04 -10.76 -1.36
C VAL A 81 -4.99 -9.69 -0.27
N ILE A 82 -3.86 -9.01 -0.12
CA ILE A 82 -3.71 -7.95 0.88
C ILE A 82 -4.68 -6.80 0.60
N ARG A 83 -4.84 -6.43 -0.67
CA ARG A 83 -5.79 -5.39 -1.07
C ARG A 83 -7.22 -5.74 -0.65
N LEU A 84 -7.64 -6.97 -0.88
CA LEU A 84 -8.99 -7.41 -0.51
C LEU A 84 -9.18 -7.37 1.01
N GLU A 85 -8.18 -7.80 1.78
CA GLU A 85 -8.23 -7.74 3.23
C GLU A 85 -8.36 -6.31 3.73
N VAL A 86 -7.56 -5.40 3.18
CA VAL A 86 -7.57 -3.98 3.55
C VAL A 86 -8.92 -3.35 3.23
N LEU A 87 -9.45 -3.59 2.04
CA LEU A 87 -10.73 -3.01 1.64
C LEU A 87 -11.88 -3.58 2.46
N LYS A 88 -11.80 -4.84 2.86
CA LYS A 88 -12.80 -5.47 3.70
C LYS A 88 -12.84 -4.86 5.09
N GLU A 89 -11.68 -4.59 5.69
CA GLU A 89 -11.59 -4.09 7.07
C GLU A 89 -11.75 -2.58 7.19
N ILE A 90 -11.21 -1.83 6.23
CA ILE A 90 -11.16 -0.37 6.31
C ILE A 90 -12.12 0.28 5.31
N GLY A 91 -12.28 -0.33 4.15
CA GLY A 91 -12.99 0.29 3.03
C GLY A 91 -12.12 1.33 2.33
N GLY A 92 -12.71 2.10 1.43
CA GLY A 92 -12.01 3.13 0.68
C GLY A 92 -11.76 2.73 -0.76
N ILE A 93 -10.73 3.34 -1.36
CA ILE A 93 -10.36 3.18 -2.76
C ILE A 93 -8.92 2.67 -2.86
N TYR A 94 -8.73 1.71 -3.71
CA TYR A 94 -7.39 1.19 -4.00
C TYR A 94 -6.85 1.80 -5.29
#